data_a2d550bc505584e036252e90f54484cf
#
_entry.id   a2d550bc505584e036252e90f54484cf
#
_cell.length_a   1.000
_cell.length_b   1.000
_cell.length_c   1.000
_cell.angle_alpha   90.00
_cell.angle_beta   90.00
_cell.angle_gamma   90.00
#
_symmetry.space_group_name_H-M   'P 1'
#
loop_
_entity.id
_entity.type
_entity.pdbx_description
1 polymer ?
#
loop_
_entity_poly.entity_id
_entity_poly.type
_entity_poly.pdbx_seq_one_letter_code
_entity_poly.pdbx_strand_id
1 'polypeptide(L)'
;STWNINLDGASGGDGSSGTSGADGTSGSSGTSGADGTSGSSGTSGADTSTYTNATATPINFPSDDDPNIPSGTTFSNKTFPEMMTLMLYPTLYPSFTNISRNFSISPSGLQIIGATIGTLTLSSTFNRGAINPQYTAATPFRSGNPNQYNYGGTGVSNQVSTSLSNSTTTSNYVVVQGNQSWTGAVQYDEGPQPKDSAGVDFNSPLSAGTTNTITRTINGV
;
A
#
# COMPACT_ATOMS: atom_id res chain seq x y z
N SER A 1 26.76 8.12 12.76
CA SER A 1 27.22 6.79 13.19
C SER A 1 27.71 6.03 11.98
N THR A 2 29.00 5.68 11.98
CA THR A 2 29.63 4.90 10.90
C THR A 2 29.43 3.43 11.19
N TRP A 3 28.77 2.70 10.31
CA TRP A 3 28.62 1.27 10.39
C TRP A 3 29.83 0.60 9.72
N ASN A 4 30.63 -0.13 10.47
CA ASN A 4 31.63 -1.03 9.90
C ASN A 4 31.01 -2.42 9.79
N ILE A 5 30.68 -2.82 8.57
CA ILE A 5 30.38 -4.22 8.27
C ILE A 5 31.74 -4.89 8.07
N ASN A 6 32.18 -5.66 9.03
CA ASN A 6 33.35 -6.52 8.86
C ASN A 6 32.88 -7.77 8.10
N LEU A 7 33.11 -7.80 6.80
CA LEU A 7 32.93 -8.98 5.97
C LEU A 7 34.21 -9.82 6.08
N ASP A 8 34.42 -10.51 7.20
CA ASP A 8 35.32 -11.66 7.21
C ASP A 8 34.59 -12.78 6.45
N GLY A 9 34.68 -12.72 5.13
CA GLY A 9 34.37 -13.86 4.30
C GLY A 9 35.27 -15.00 4.72
N ALA A 10 34.70 -16.15 5.06
CA ALA A 10 35.48 -17.35 5.27
C ALA A 10 36.36 -17.56 4.02
N SER A 11 37.65 -17.33 4.14
CA SER A 11 38.60 -17.70 3.09
C SER A 11 38.43 -19.23 2.90
N GLY A 12 38.04 -19.61 1.71
CA GLY A 12 38.08 -21.01 1.32
C GLY A 12 39.48 -21.52 1.60
N GLY A 13 39.61 -22.66 2.29
CA GLY A 13 40.91 -23.26 2.57
C GLY A 13 41.65 -23.42 1.23
N ASP A 14 42.92 -23.04 1.20
CA ASP A 14 43.76 -23.24 0.05
C ASP A 14 43.74 -24.74 -0.32
N GLY A 15 43.49 -24.99 -1.61
CA GLY A 15 43.58 -26.36 -2.13
C GLY A 15 44.97 -26.91 -1.84
N SER A 16 45.05 -28.13 -1.23
CA SER A 16 46.31 -28.77 -0.98
C SER A 16 47.09 -28.94 -2.31
N SER A 17 48.31 -28.46 -2.36
CA SER A 17 49.22 -28.70 -3.50
C SER A 17 49.30 -30.19 -3.75
N GLY A 18 49.06 -30.61 -4.98
CA GLY A 18 49.26 -32.02 -5.36
C GLY A 18 50.66 -32.45 -5.05
N THR A 19 50.79 -33.62 -4.41
CA THR A 19 52.12 -34.22 -4.15
C THR A 19 52.79 -34.51 -5.48
N SER A 20 54.03 -34.05 -5.61
CA SER A 20 54.88 -34.39 -6.77
C SER A 20 55.01 -35.92 -6.85
N GLY A 21 54.74 -36.46 -8.03
CA GLY A 21 54.96 -37.89 -8.27
C GLY A 21 56.39 -38.29 -7.96
N ALA A 22 56.56 -39.48 -7.38
CA ALA A 22 57.91 -40.02 -7.09
C ALA A 22 58.70 -40.16 -8.40
N ASP A 23 60.01 -39.78 -8.37
CA ASP A 23 60.91 -39.97 -9.49
C ASP A 23 60.93 -41.43 -9.92
N GLY A 24 60.67 -41.66 -11.21
CA GLY A 24 60.72 -43.00 -11.78
C GLY A 24 62.15 -43.52 -11.75
N THR A 25 62.39 -44.72 -11.27
CA THR A 25 63.64 -45.45 -11.41
C THR A 25 63.96 -45.60 -12.89
N SER A 26 65.20 -45.30 -13.28
CA SER A 26 65.69 -45.47 -14.66
C SER A 26 65.53 -46.93 -15.07
N GLY A 27 64.55 -47.14 -15.93
CA GLY A 27 64.27 -48.44 -16.56
C GLY A 27 64.20 -48.24 -18.07
N SER A 28 64.80 -49.16 -18.80
CA SER A 28 64.87 -49.22 -20.25
C SER A 28 63.66 -48.69 -20.99
N SER A 29 63.94 -47.91 -22.07
CA SER A 29 62.98 -47.32 -23.03
C SER A 29 61.54 -47.78 -22.90
N GLY A 30 60.79 -47.11 -22.06
CA GLY A 30 59.36 -47.34 -21.90
C GLY A 30 58.58 -46.21 -22.58
N THR A 31 57.50 -46.50 -23.24
CA THR A 31 56.52 -45.62 -23.84
C THR A 31 56.16 -44.47 -22.89
N SER A 32 56.11 -43.27 -23.41
CA SER A 32 55.66 -42.07 -22.68
C SER A 32 54.43 -42.38 -21.87
N GLY A 33 54.49 -42.15 -20.55
CA GLY A 33 53.31 -42.23 -19.70
C GLY A 33 52.21 -41.28 -20.20
N ALA A 34 50.95 -41.66 -20.12
CA ALA A 34 49.81 -40.81 -20.44
C ALA A 34 49.87 -39.55 -19.59
N ASP A 35 49.64 -38.42 -20.22
CA ASP A 35 49.51 -37.13 -19.51
C ASP A 35 48.52 -37.25 -18.35
N GLY A 36 48.91 -36.75 -17.20
CA GLY A 36 48.01 -36.68 -16.03
C GLY A 36 46.77 -35.89 -16.38
N THR A 37 45.60 -36.39 -16.05
CA THR A 37 44.33 -35.70 -16.18
C THR A 37 44.38 -34.38 -15.37
N SER A 38 44.12 -33.27 -15.99
CA SER A 38 43.94 -31.98 -15.29
C SER A 38 43.02 -32.13 -14.12
N GLY A 39 43.44 -31.69 -12.95
CA GLY A 39 42.59 -31.67 -11.78
C GLY A 39 41.32 -30.87 -12.09
N SER A 40 40.16 -31.38 -11.70
CA SER A 40 38.90 -30.62 -11.81
C SER A 40 39.02 -29.35 -10.98
N SER A 41 38.67 -28.21 -11.59
CA SER A 41 38.54 -26.95 -10.85
C SER A 41 37.58 -27.18 -9.69
N GLY A 42 38.00 -26.82 -8.48
CA GLY A 42 37.13 -26.88 -7.32
C GLY A 42 35.86 -26.03 -7.63
N THR A 43 34.70 -26.61 -7.42
CA THR A 43 33.45 -25.84 -7.46
C THR A 43 33.50 -24.84 -6.31
N SER A 44 33.32 -23.56 -6.62
CA SER A 44 33.06 -22.54 -5.59
C SER A 44 31.96 -23.08 -4.68
N GLY A 45 32.18 -23.17 -3.40
CA GLY A 45 31.16 -23.54 -2.43
C GLY A 45 29.98 -22.59 -2.63
N ALA A 46 28.77 -23.12 -2.75
CA ALA A 46 27.59 -22.27 -2.72
C ALA A 46 27.61 -21.51 -1.38
N ASP A 47 27.56 -20.19 -1.44
CA ASP A 47 27.42 -19.37 -0.23
C ASP A 47 26.00 -19.59 0.32
N THR A 48 25.87 -20.58 1.19
CA THR A 48 24.63 -20.91 1.90
C THR A 48 24.65 -20.37 3.32
N SER A 49 25.63 -19.51 3.65
CA SER A 49 25.68 -18.94 4.98
C SER A 49 24.46 -18.06 5.21
N THR A 50 23.62 -18.48 6.12
CA THR A 50 22.48 -17.69 6.61
C THR A 50 22.91 -16.88 7.80
N TYR A 51 22.52 -15.62 7.85
CA TYR A 51 22.68 -14.83 9.06
C TYR A 51 21.79 -15.43 10.16
N THR A 52 22.44 -16.09 11.12
CA THR A 52 21.75 -16.57 12.31
C THR A 52 22.10 -15.62 13.45
N ASN A 53 21.13 -14.87 13.94
CA ASN A 53 21.37 -14.08 15.14
C ASN A 53 21.52 -15.03 16.34
N ALA A 54 22.73 -15.19 16.82
CA ALA A 54 23.05 -16.03 17.99
C ALA A 54 22.54 -15.45 19.32
N THR A 55 22.17 -14.19 19.34
CA THR A 55 21.50 -13.51 20.45
C THR A 55 20.01 -13.35 20.13
N ALA A 56 19.16 -13.68 21.09
CA ALA A 56 17.70 -13.77 20.96
C ALA A 56 16.99 -12.44 20.60
N THR A 57 17.70 -11.38 20.34
CA THR A 57 17.14 -10.10 19.86
C THR A 57 17.36 -9.96 18.37
N PRO A 58 16.32 -10.04 17.55
CA PRO A 58 16.43 -9.69 16.13
C PRO A 58 16.91 -8.24 16.02
N ILE A 59 17.75 -7.95 15.02
CA ILE A 59 18.06 -6.56 14.68
C ILE A 59 16.73 -5.92 14.27
N ASN A 60 16.24 -5.05 15.12
CA ASN A 60 15.02 -4.30 14.89
C ASN A 60 15.42 -2.90 14.42
N PHE A 61 14.97 -2.51 13.25
CA PHE A 61 15.15 -1.14 12.77
C PHE A 61 14.08 -0.26 13.43
N PRO A 62 14.46 0.72 14.26
CA PRO A 62 13.51 1.68 14.79
C PRO A 62 12.85 2.44 13.63
N SER A 63 11.59 2.78 13.80
CA SER A 63 10.71 3.34 12.77
C SER A 63 11.17 4.65 12.13
N ASP A 64 12.18 5.30 12.70
CA ASP A 64 12.52 6.68 12.40
C ASP A 64 13.84 6.85 11.63
N ASP A 65 14.65 5.80 11.47
CA ASP A 65 16.01 5.93 10.95
C ASP A 65 16.19 5.62 9.47
N ASP A 66 15.28 4.86 8.86
CA ASP A 66 15.30 4.62 7.40
C ASP A 66 13.88 4.42 6.87
N PRO A 67 13.36 5.37 6.08
CA PRO A 67 12.03 5.26 5.49
C PRO A 67 11.88 4.10 4.50
N ASN A 68 12.98 3.49 4.08
CA ASN A 68 12.98 2.39 3.13
C ASN A 68 12.93 1.01 3.80
N ILE A 69 13.19 0.92 5.09
CA ILE A 69 13.14 -0.35 5.83
C ILE A 69 11.98 -0.30 6.83
N PRO A 70 10.91 -1.08 6.61
CA PRO A 70 9.77 -1.08 7.53
C PRO A 70 10.17 -1.44 8.94
N SER A 71 9.62 -0.74 9.93
CA SER A 71 9.78 -1.06 11.34
C SER A 71 9.41 -2.53 11.60
N GLY A 72 10.24 -3.22 12.36
CA GLY A 72 10.04 -4.65 12.64
C GLY A 72 10.60 -5.61 11.59
N THR A 73 11.28 -5.11 10.54
CA THR A 73 12.00 -5.97 9.61
C THR A 73 13.11 -6.74 10.34
N THR A 74 13.11 -8.06 10.23
CA THR A 74 14.12 -8.91 10.84
C THR A 74 14.95 -9.62 9.77
N PHE A 75 16.26 -9.72 10.00
CA PHE A 75 17.16 -10.44 9.11
C PHE A 75 17.46 -11.86 9.60
N SER A 76 16.79 -12.32 10.65
CA SER A 76 16.98 -13.68 11.17
C SER A 76 16.67 -14.74 10.10
N ASN A 77 17.55 -15.72 9.97
CA ASN A 77 17.45 -16.80 8.98
C ASN A 77 17.41 -16.36 7.51
N LYS A 78 18.00 -15.19 7.20
CA LYS A 78 18.15 -14.72 5.82
C LYS A 78 19.57 -14.96 5.32
N THR A 79 19.71 -15.34 4.07
CA THR A 79 21.00 -15.36 3.38
C THR A 79 21.46 -13.93 3.08
N PHE A 80 22.77 -13.75 2.86
CA PHE A 80 23.28 -12.43 2.50
C PHE A 80 22.62 -11.82 1.25
N PRO A 81 22.38 -12.55 0.14
CA PRO A 81 21.63 -12.03 -0.99
C PRO A 81 20.20 -11.60 -0.65
N GLU A 82 19.49 -12.34 0.23
CA GLU A 82 18.16 -11.95 0.68
C GLU A 82 18.19 -10.68 1.54
N MET A 83 19.18 -10.52 2.40
CA MET A 83 19.37 -9.28 3.17
C MET A 83 19.66 -8.10 2.26
N MET A 84 20.56 -8.26 1.29
CA MET A 84 20.85 -7.22 0.29
C MET A 84 19.62 -6.86 -0.51
N THR A 85 18.79 -7.84 -0.89
CA THR A 85 17.53 -7.58 -1.61
C THR A 85 16.57 -6.77 -0.75
N LEU A 86 16.41 -7.10 0.51
CA LEU A 86 15.54 -6.35 1.44
C LEU A 86 16.04 -4.91 1.66
N MET A 87 17.37 -4.69 1.68
CA MET A 87 17.96 -3.37 1.85
C MET A 87 17.89 -2.52 0.56
N LEU A 88 18.10 -3.13 -0.60
CA LEU A 88 18.11 -2.41 -1.89
C LEU A 88 16.70 -2.25 -2.48
N TYR A 89 15.83 -3.19 -2.22
CA TYR A 89 14.45 -3.22 -2.73
C TYR A 89 13.47 -3.50 -1.59
N PRO A 90 13.32 -2.57 -0.62
CA PRO A 90 12.39 -2.76 0.48
C PRO A 90 10.96 -2.85 -0.04
N THR A 91 10.15 -3.64 0.65
CA THR A 91 8.71 -3.65 0.39
C THR A 91 8.13 -2.31 0.85
N LEU A 92 7.58 -1.55 -0.10
CA LEU A 92 6.94 -0.27 0.18
C LEU A 92 5.44 -0.47 0.34
N TYR A 93 4.86 0.24 1.31
CA TYR A 93 3.44 0.15 1.62
C TYR A 93 2.70 1.43 1.18
N PRO A 94 1.46 1.29 0.72
CA PRO A 94 0.68 2.46 0.35
C PRO A 94 0.19 3.22 1.58
N SER A 95 0.09 4.53 1.45
CA SER A 95 -0.66 5.40 2.36
C SER A 95 -2.10 5.58 1.88
N PHE A 96 -3.00 5.97 2.79
CA PHE A 96 -4.41 6.12 2.51
C PHE A 96 -4.90 7.54 2.75
N THR A 97 -5.62 8.09 1.78
CA THR A 97 -6.43 9.29 1.97
C THR A 97 -7.87 8.88 2.21
N ASN A 98 -8.49 9.40 3.26
CA ASN A 98 -9.85 9.09 3.60
C ASN A 98 -10.85 9.61 2.55
N ILE A 99 -11.98 8.91 2.44
CA ILE A 99 -13.13 9.40 1.70
C ILE A 99 -13.64 10.70 2.31
N SER A 100 -14.18 11.56 1.47
CA SER A 100 -14.82 12.78 1.94
C SER A 100 -16.04 13.12 1.07
N ARG A 101 -16.89 13.98 1.57
CA ARG A 101 -18.06 14.45 0.86
C ARG A 101 -18.38 15.88 1.22
N ASN A 102 -19.14 16.54 0.34
CA ASN A 102 -19.76 17.81 0.63
C ASN A 102 -21.26 17.73 0.35
N PHE A 103 -22.04 18.52 1.06
CA PHE A 103 -23.47 18.69 0.86
C PHE A 103 -23.84 20.15 1.02
N SER A 104 -24.62 20.67 0.07
CA SER A 104 -25.09 22.05 0.05
C SER A 104 -26.54 22.13 -0.40
N ILE A 105 -27.19 23.21 -0.01
CA ILE A 105 -28.52 23.56 -0.48
C ILE A 105 -28.49 24.99 -1.04
N SER A 106 -29.33 25.27 -2.02
CA SER A 106 -29.49 26.61 -2.63
C SER A 106 -30.93 26.87 -2.99
N PRO A 107 -31.52 27.99 -2.53
CA PRO A 107 -30.95 28.98 -1.61
C PRO A 107 -30.79 28.45 -0.22
N SER A 108 -29.96 29.10 0.63
CA SER A 108 -29.70 28.72 2.01
C SER A 108 -29.77 29.96 2.92
N GLY A 109 -29.75 29.74 4.25
CA GLY A 109 -29.72 30.83 5.24
C GLY A 109 -31.10 31.38 5.57
N LEU A 110 -31.15 32.70 5.85
CA LEU A 110 -32.39 33.39 6.26
C LEU A 110 -33.29 33.62 5.08
N GLN A 111 -34.58 33.31 5.22
CA GLN A 111 -35.63 33.49 4.23
C GLN A 111 -36.88 34.09 4.91
N ILE A 112 -37.65 34.86 4.16
CA ILE A 112 -38.86 35.48 4.65
C ILE A 112 -39.97 34.41 4.79
N ILE A 113 -40.62 34.37 5.95
CA ILE A 113 -41.77 33.48 6.19
C ILE A 113 -42.87 33.74 5.16
N GLY A 114 -43.44 32.68 4.59
CA GLY A 114 -44.45 32.76 3.55
C GLY A 114 -43.90 32.96 2.14
N ALA A 115 -42.62 33.27 1.99
CA ALA A 115 -42.00 33.32 0.66
C ALA A 115 -41.97 31.91 0.04
N THR A 116 -42.18 31.85 -1.27
CA THR A 116 -42.07 30.60 -2.05
C THR A 116 -40.73 30.53 -2.72
N ILE A 117 -39.94 29.52 -2.39
CA ILE A 117 -38.71 29.16 -3.10
C ILE A 117 -39.13 28.33 -4.31
N GLY A 118 -39.02 28.91 -5.51
CA GLY A 118 -39.44 28.28 -6.75
C GLY A 118 -38.71 26.96 -7.01
N THR A 119 -37.42 26.95 -6.77
CA THR A 119 -36.58 25.74 -6.84
C THR A 119 -35.56 25.75 -5.72
N LEU A 120 -35.61 24.76 -4.86
CA LEU A 120 -34.58 24.46 -3.86
C LEU A 120 -33.75 23.29 -4.37
N THR A 121 -32.46 23.51 -4.58
CA THR A 121 -31.52 22.53 -5.08
C THR A 121 -30.68 21.98 -3.94
N LEU A 122 -30.59 20.66 -3.82
CA LEU A 122 -29.70 19.94 -2.95
C LEU A 122 -28.58 19.34 -3.82
N SER A 123 -27.35 19.58 -3.44
CA SER A 123 -26.18 19.08 -4.18
C SER A 123 -25.22 18.37 -3.26
N SER A 124 -24.75 17.22 -3.70
CA SER A 124 -23.72 16.42 -2.99
C SER A 124 -22.57 16.10 -3.93
N THR A 125 -21.34 16.15 -3.38
CA THR A 125 -20.14 15.63 -4.04
C THR A 125 -19.50 14.58 -3.17
N PHE A 126 -18.88 13.57 -3.78
CA PHE A 126 -18.18 12.49 -3.11
C PHE A 126 -16.75 12.38 -3.62
N ASN A 127 -15.81 12.30 -2.70
CA ASN A 127 -14.42 12.00 -2.99
C ASN A 127 -14.13 10.60 -2.47
N ARG A 128 -13.68 9.73 -3.35
CA ARG A 128 -13.42 8.31 -3.05
C ARG A 128 -12.18 8.08 -2.18
N GLY A 129 -11.42 9.13 -1.85
CA GLY A 129 -10.11 8.99 -1.21
C GLY A 129 -9.09 8.38 -2.18
N ALA A 130 -7.91 8.08 -1.67
CA ALA A 130 -6.82 7.55 -2.47
C ALA A 130 -6.04 6.47 -1.74
N ILE A 131 -5.41 5.60 -2.52
CA ILE A 131 -4.34 4.68 -2.13
C ILE A 131 -3.09 5.18 -2.87
N ASN A 132 -2.03 5.57 -2.17
CA ASN A 132 -0.89 6.22 -2.77
C ASN A 132 0.46 5.76 -2.15
N PRO A 133 1.39 5.23 -2.95
CA PRO A 133 1.24 4.85 -4.35
C PRO A 133 0.36 3.62 -4.51
N GLN A 134 -0.25 3.44 -5.69
CA GLN A 134 -0.93 2.21 -6.06
C GLN A 134 0.07 1.31 -6.80
N TYR A 135 0.49 0.22 -6.18
CA TYR A 135 1.51 -0.67 -6.75
C TYR A 135 0.96 -1.66 -7.78
N THR A 136 -0.30 -2.02 -7.66
CA THR A 136 -0.93 -2.95 -8.61
C THR A 136 -2.39 -2.56 -8.84
N ALA A 137 -2.84 -2.76 -10.08
CA ALA A 137 -4.20 -2.53 -10.55
C ALA A 137 -4.62 -1.06 -10.79
N ALA A 138 -5.67 -0.92 -11.56
CA ALA A 138 -6.02 0.27 -12.30
C ALA A 138 -6.71 1.39 -11.50
N THR A 139 -6.96 1.24 -10.21
CA THR A 139 -7.73 2.24 -9.46
C THR A 139 -7.04 2.67 -8.17
N PRO A 140 -6.53 3.92 -8.13
CA PRO A 140 -5.88 4.46 -6.92
C PRO A 140 -6.89 4.91 -5.85
N PHE A 141 -8.17 4.61 -6.01
CA PHE A 141 -9.21 5.08 -5.11
C PHE A 141 -9.32 4.20 -3.86
N ARG A 142 -9.59 4.82 -2.71
CA ARG A 142 -9.73 4.12 -1.44
C ARG A 142 -11.07 3.39 -1.34
N SER A 143 -12.18 3.95 -1.88
CA SER A 143 -13.50 3.33 -1.92
C SER A 143 -13.93 2.97 -3.34
N GLY A 144 -14.97 2.15 -3.46
CA GLY A 144 -15.70 1.95 -4.71
C GLY A 144 -16.48 3.18 -5.16
N ASN A 145 -17.29 3.02 -6.17
CA ASN A 145 -18.15 4.09 -6.67
C ASN A 145 -19.26 4.45 -5.66
N PRO A 146 -19.73 5.68 -5.64
CA PRO A 146 -21.02 5.96 -5.03
C PRO A 146 -22.09 5.17 -5.77
N ASN A 147 -23.09 4.72 -5.06
CA ASN A 147 -24.24 3.99 -5.64
C ASN A 147 -25.58 4.65 -5.31
N GLN A 148 -25.64 5.40 -4.23
CA GLN A 148 -26.85 6.14 -3.86
C GLN A 148 -26.51 7.41 -3.09
N TYR A 149 -27.21 8.49 -3.42
CA TYR A 149 -27.23 9.74 -2.68
C TYR A 149 -28.50 9.80 -1.83
N ASN A 150 -28.32 9.76 -0.52
CA ASN A 150 -29.42 9.77 0.45
C ASN A 150 -29.74 11.22 0.81
N TYR A 151 -30.78 11.76 0.20
CA TYR A 151 -31.30 13.07 0.52
C TYR A 151 -32.50 12.95 1.44
N GLY A 152 -32.49 13.70 2.55
CA GLY A 152 -33.61 13.80 3.49
C GLY A 152 -34.11 15.23 3.60
N GLY A 153 -35.39 15.37 3.89
CA GLY A 153 -36.11 16.65 4.02
C GLY A 153 -37.39 16.68 3.19
N THR A 154 -38.11 17.79 3.30
CA THR A 154 -39.38 17.95 2.60
C THR A 154 -39.20 18.02 1.09
N GLY A 155 -39.94 17.17 0.37
CA GLY A 155 -40.02 17.20 -1.09
C GLY A 155 -38.82 16.62 -1.83
N VAL A 156 -37.93 15.89 -1.16
CA VAL A 156 -36.78 15.25 -1.78
C VAL A 156 -36.78 13.74 -1.55
N SER A 157 -36.08 13.02 -2.41
CA SER A 157 -35.91 11.56 -2.31
C SER A 157 -34.48 11.16 -2.65
N ASN A 158 -34.11 9.95 -2.23
CA ASN A 158 -32.83 9.37 -2.57
C ASN A 158 -32.66 9.23 -4.09
N GLN A 159 -31.40 9.41 -4.54
CA GLN A 159 -31.03 9.31 -5.94
C GLN A 159 -30.01 8.22 -6.14
N VAL A 160 -30.31 7.24 -6.98
CA VAL A 160 -29.34 6.21 -7.41
C VAL A 160 -28.43 6.83 -8.47
N SER A 161 -27.12 6.83 -8.20
CA SER A 161 -26.14 7.40 -9.13
C SER A 161 -24.74 6.91 -8.79
N THR A 162 -23.95 6.58 -9.81
CA THR A 162 -22.53 6.24 -9.72
C THR A 162 -21.61 7.45 -9.97
N SER A 163 -22.18 8.60 -10.28
CA SER A 163 -21.42 9.84 -10.48
C SER A 163 -20.85 10.37 -9.16
N LEU A 164 -19.67 10.97 -9.19
CA LEU A 164 -19.06 11.60 -8.02
C LEU A 164 -19.77 12.87 -7.55
N SER A 165 -20.75 13.34 -8.30
CA SER A 165 -21.64 14.42 -7.91
C SER A 165 -23.06 14.09 -8.31
N ASN A 166 -24.01 14.54 -7.49
CA ASN A 166 -25.43 14.37 -7.74
C ASN A 166 -26.19 15.57 -7.17
N SER A 167 -27.35 15.86 -7.74
CA SER A 167 -28.25 16.86 -7.22
C SER A 167 -29.69 16.44 -7.38
N THR A 168 -30.55 16.93 -6.48
CA THR A 168 -31.99 16.80 -6.55
C THR A 168 -32.64 18.15 -6.25
N THR A 169 -33.85 18.34 -6.66
CA THR A 169 -34.60 19.59 -6.45
C THR A 169 -35.96 19.33 -5.84
N THR A 170 -36.43 20.28 -5.03
CA THR A 170 -37.85 20.42 -4.70
C THR A 170 -38.35 21.77 -5.15
N SER A 171 -39.57 21.81 -5.65
CA SER A 171 -40.16 23.02 -6.22
C SER A 171 -41.24 23.60 -5.31
N ASN A 172 -41.45 24.92 -5.40
CA ASN A 172 -42.52 25.63 -4.71
C ASN A 172 -42.54 25.42 -3.19
N TYR A 173 -41.32 25.34 -2.58
CA TYR A 173 -41.19 25.22 -1.15
C TYR A 173 -41.60 26.52 -0.45
N VAL A 174 -42.62 26.48 0.38
CA VAL A 174 -43.06 27.63 1.18
C VAL A 174 -42.28 27.68 2.49
N VAL A 175 -41.61 28.79 2.73
CA VAL A 175 -40.81 29.01 3.94
C VAL A 175 -41.73 29.14 5.15
N VAL A 176 -41.53 28.30 6.14
CA VAL A 176 -42.27 28.36 7.43
C VAL A 176 -41.33 28.87 8.54
N GLN A 177 -41.92 29.33 9.65
CA GLN A 177 -41.17 29.87 10.77
C GLN A 177 -40.17 28.84 11.35
N GLY A 178 -38.99 29.32 11.68
CA GLY A 178 -37.90 28.55 12.30
C GLY A 178 -37.06 27.75 11.31
N ASN A 179 -36.27 26.83 11.82
CA ASN A 179 -35.31 26.06 11.05
C ASN A 179 -35.97 24.88 10.32
N GLN A 180 -35.85 24.88 9.00
CA GLN A 180 -36.15 23.72 8.17
C GLN A 180 -34.85 23.09 7.73
N SER A 181 -34.74 21.76 7.83
CA SER A 181 -33.49 21.03 7.65
C SER A 181 -33.58 20.05 6.49
N TRP A 182 -32.51 20.00 5.72
CA TRP A 182 -32.25 18.98 4.70
C TRP A 182 -30.95 18.27 5.03
N THR A 183 -30.89 17.02 4.66
CA THR A 183 -29.74 16.17 4.94
C THR A 183 -29.20 15.54 3.67
N GLY A 184 -27.92 15.24 3.68
CA GLY A 184 -27.24 14.51 2.62
C GLY A 184 -26.23 13.52 3.16
N ALA A 185 -26.25 12.30 2.61
CA ALA A 185 -25.23 11.28 2.81
C ALA A 185 -25.02 10.54 1.50
N VAL A 186 -23.88 9.86 1.36
CA VAL A 186 -23.54 9.10 0.16
C VAL A 186 -23.27 7.66 0.54
N GLN A 187 -23.96 6.74 -0.10
CA GLN A 187 -23.68 5.31 -0.03
C GLN A 187 -22.70 4.94 -1.13
N TYR A 188 -21.73 4.10 -0.82
CA TYR A 188 -20.65 3.72 -1.73
C TYR A 188 -20.33 2.24 -1.62
N ASP A 189 -19.79 1.69 -2.70
CA ASP A 189 -19.37 0.30 -2.79
C ASP A 189 -18.01 0.08 -2.12
N GLU A 190 -17.68 -1.19 -1.90
CA GLU A 190 -16.38 -1.61 -1.39
C GLU A 190 -15.25 -1.09 -2.29
N GLY A 191 -14.15 -0.71 -1.67
CA GLY A 191 -12.95 -0.27 -2.34
C GLY A 191 -12.11 -1.42 -2.89
N PRO A 192 -11.10 -1.12 -3.72
CA PRO A 192 -10.16 -2.13 -4.19
C PRO A 192 -9.28 -2.66 -3.06
N GLN A 193 -8.78 -3.88 -3.25
CA GLN A 193 -7.79 -4.48 -2.35
C GLN A 193 -6.46 -3.72 -2.47
N PRO A 194 -5.97 -3.06 -1.40
CA PRO A 194 -4.65 -2.44 -1.41
C PRO A 194 -3.54 -3.50 -1.49
N LYS A 195 -2.46 -3.17 -2.17
CA LYS A 195 -1.29 -4.05 -2.29
C LYS A 195 -0.01 -3.26 -2.00
N ASP A 196 0.99 -3.98 -1.53
CA ASP A 196 2.34 -3.46 -1.37
C ASP A 196 3.13 -3.47 -2.70
N SER A 197 4.37 -3.00 -2.67
CA SER A 197 5.23 -2.95 -3.86
C SER A 197 5.61 -4.32 -4.41
N ALA A 198 5.47 -5.38 -3.63
CA ALA A 198 5.67 -6.77 -4.06
C ALA A 198 4.38 -7.39 -4.64
N GLY A 199 3.26 -6.66 -4.62
CA GLY A 199 1.97 -7.15 -5.10
C GLY A 199 1.20 -8.00 -4.09
N VAL A 200 1.67 -8.05 -2.84
CA VAL A 200 0.99 -8.77 -1.75
C VAL A 200 -0.10 -7.90 -1.15
N ASP A 201 -1.19 -8.51 -0.72
CA ASP A 201 -2.31 -7.80 -0.11
C ASP A 201 -1.87 -7.09 1.17
N PHE A 202 -2.16 -5.79 1.23
CA PHE A 202 -1.84 -4.92 2.36
C PHE A 202 -3.10 -4.29 2.92
N ASN A 203 -3.44 -4.60 4.16
CA ASN A 203 -4.69 -4.24 4.81
C ASN A 203 -5.95 -4.75 4.05
N SER A 204 -7.10 -4.57 4.66
CA SER A 204 -8.37 -4.89 4.00
C SER A 204 -8.83 -3.74 3.11
N PRO A 205 -9.64 -4.03 2.08
CA PRO A 205 -10.37 -3.01 1.34
C PRO A 205 -11.19 -2.12 2.30
N LEU A 206 -11.50 -0.92 1.87
CA LEU A 206 -12.51 -0.14 2.55
C LEU A 206 -13.87 -0.77 2.25
N SER A 207 -14.53 -1.31 3.27
CA SER A 207 -15.86 -1.93 3.11
C SER A 207 -16.88 -0.94 2.56
N ALA A 208 -17.84 -1.45 1.80
CA ALA A 208 -19.01 -0.69 1.39
C ALA A 208 -19.71 -0.05 2.60
N GLY A 209 -20.26 1.12 2.43
CA GLY A 209 -20.85 1.85 3.53
C GLY A 209 -21.57 3.12 3.13
N THR A 210 -21.95 3.88 4.15
CA THR A 210 -22.58 5.20 3.98
C THR A 210 -21.79 6.24 4.78
N THR A 211 -21.53 7.39 4.16
CA THR A 211 -20.89 8.52 4.86
C THR A 211 -21.78 9.05 5.97
N ASN A 212 -21.19 9.71 6.96
CA ASN A 212 -21.96 10.44 7.95
C ASN A 212 -22.90 11.45 7.27
N THR A 213 -24.05 11.73 7.87
CA THR A 213 -25.01 12.71 7.36
C THR A 213 -24.53 14.14 7.58
N ILE A 214 -24.64 15.01 6.56
CA ILE A 214 -24.53 16.49 6.74
C ILE A 214 -25.94 17.07 6.74
N THR A 215 -26.19 18.02 7.63
CA THR A 215 -27.42 18.80 7.68
C THR A 215 -27.18 20.23 7.21
N ARG A 216 -28.11 20.77 6.45
CA ARG A 216 -28.18 22.19 6.07
C ARG A 216 -29.56 22.71 6.36
N THR A 217 -29.68 23.97 6.71
CA THR A 217 -30.92 24.59 7.16
C THR A 217 -31.27 25.84 6.36
N ILE A 218 -32.57 26.07 6.19
CA ILE A 218 -33.19 27.36 5.86
C ILE A 218 -33.88 27.80 7.14
N ASN A 219 -33.68 29.07 7.53
CA ASN A 219 -34.33 29.66 8.69
C ASN A 219 -35.34 30.71 8.22
N GLY A 220 -36.61 30.44 8.50
CA GLY A 220 -37.72 31.37 8.22
C GLY A 220 -37.81 32.44 9.32
N VAL A 221 -37.69 33.70 8.95
CA VAL A 221 -37.75 34.87 9.82
C VAL A 221 -38.77 35.90 9.27
#